data_b3ad7607980638bb2a9a1ca2c36e3c71
#
_entry.id   b3ad7607980638bb2a9a1ca2c36e3c71
#
_cell.length_a   1.000
_cell.length_b   1.000
_cell.length_c   1.000
_cell.angle_alpha   90.00
_cell.angle_beta   90.00
_cell.angle_gamma   90.00
#
_symmetry.space_group_name_H-M   'P 1'
#
loop_
_entity.id
_entity.type
_entity.pdbx_description
1 polymer ?
#
loop_
_entity_poly.entity_id
_entity_poly.type
_entity_poly.pdbx_seq_one_letter_code
_entity_poly.pdbx_strand_id
1 'polypeptide(L)'
;MRLFKLLIISVTILFLLVTAISLLIPFHIRISRATNVLATPTEVWQQVDDMHEWRNWNPFFSGVSPDKINYSDTVNGKPQTMNVSGTSIQWKEMKRDEHIAIMQKPGFRPILNGWKCISHTGSDSITVQWYMDFHLRWYPWEKFSSLLFEQSYGPKMEEGLGNIKKMAEADRTSFN
;
A
#
# COMPACT_ATOMS: atom_id res chain seq x y z
N MET A 1 -26.11 21.81 38.13
CA MET A 1 -26.66 20.53 37.60
C MET A 1 -27.35 20.67 36.21
N ARG A 2 -28.16 21.70 35.91
CA ARG A 2 -28.84 21.85 34.58
C ARG A 2 -27.83 22.03 33.43
N LEU A 3 -26.83 22.86 33.58
CA LEU A 3 -25.81 23.10 32.55
C LEU A 3 -25.01 21.82 32.21
N PHE A 4 -24.65 21.00 33.21
CA PHE A 4 -23.96 19.74 33.00
C PHE A 4 -24.82 18.71 32.22
N LYS A 5 -26.14 18.65 32.51
CA LYS A 5 -27.07 17.82 31.74
C LYS A 5 -27.19 18.27 30.28
N LEU A 6 -27.29 19.59 30.07
CA LEU A 6 -27.34 20.15 28.70
C LEU A 6 -26.06 19.88 27.93
N LEU A 7 -24.89 19.98 28.57
CA LEU A 7 -23.59 19.66 27.95
C LEU A 7 -23.54 18.19 27.52
N ILE A 8 -23.91 17.25 28.38
CA ILE A 8 -23.96 15.82 28.04
C ILE A 8 -24.88 15.57 26.86
N ILE A 9 -26.11 16.13 26.89
CA ILE A 9 -27.08 15.96 25.80
C ILE A 9 -26.51 16.50 24.49
N SER A 10 -25.89 17.69 24.51
CA SER A 10 -25.28 18.31 23.33
C SER A 10 -24.17 17.45 22.74
N VAL A 11 -23.26 16.96 23.58
CA VAL A 11 -22.17 16.07 23.15
C VAL A 11 -22.71 14.78 22.57
N THR A 12 -23.73 14.19 23.20
CA THR A 12 -24.35 12.96 22.71
C THR A 12 -25.00 13.17 21.34
N ILE A 13 -25.76 14.25 21.15
CA ILE A 13 -26.38 14.58 19.88
C ILE A 13 -25.30 14.80 18.80
N LEU A 14 -24.26 15.57 19.12
CA LEU A 14 -23.15 15.80 18.20
C LEU A 14 -22.45 14.49 17.81
N PHE A 15 -22.18 13.61 18.78
CA PHE A 15 -21.58 12.29 18.52
C PHE A 15 -22.45 11.44 17.60
N LEU A 16 -23.76 11.40 17.85
CA LEU A 16 -24.72 10.66 17.02
C LEU A 16 -24.76 11.22 15.59
N LEU A 17 -24.76 12.55 15.44
CA LEU A 17 -24.73 13.19 14.14
C LEU A 17 -23.45 12.85 13.35
N VAL A 18 -22.28 12.99 14.00
CA VAL A 18 -20.98 12.67 13.39
C VAL A 18 -20.92 11.18 13.01
N THR A 19 -21.46 10.30 13.86
CA THR A 19 -21.53 8.86 13.56
C THR A 19 -22.44 8.60 12.36
N ALA A 20 -23.62 9.24 12.30
CA ALA A 20 -24.52 9.08 11.17
C ALA A 20 -23.87 9.53 9.84
N ILE A 21 -23.18 10.66 9.84
CA ILE A 21 -22.42 11.14 8.67
C ILE A 21 -21.33 10.14 8.29
N SER A 22 -20.60 9.59 9.27
CA SER A 22 -19.51 8.64 9.01
C SER A 22 -19.99 7.35 8.33
N LEU A 23 -21.25 6.95 8.52
CA LEU A 23 -21.82 5.77 7.85
C LEU A 23 -21.95 5.92 6.33
N LEU A 24 -21.93 7.16 5.82
CA LEU A 24 -21.93 7.43 4.37
C LEU A 24 -20.57 7.13 3.72
N ILE A 25 -19.49 7.06 4.51
CA ILE A 25 -18.16 6.73 4.01
C ILE A 25 -18.04 5.20 3.83
N PRO A 26 -17.54 4.71 2.68
CA PRO A 26 -17.39 3.28 2.42
C PRO A 26 -16.55 2.57 3.49
N PHE A 27 -16.81 1.28 3.72
CA PHE A 27 -16.01 0.43 4.61
C PHE A 27 -14.74 -0.10 3.93
N HIS A 28 -14.72 -0.10 2.61
CA HIS A 28 -13.59 -0.55 1.78
C HIS A 28 -13.16 0.60 0.88
N ILE A 29 -11.87 0.94 0.96
CA ILE A 29 -11.25 1.98 0.14
C ILE A 29 -10.07 1.36 -0.56
N ARG A 30 -10.04 1.51 -1.89
CA ARG A 30 -8.88 1.15 -2.73
C ARG A 30 -8.24 2.42 -3.26
N ILE A 31 -6.94 2.56 -2.99
CA ILE A 31 -6.09 3.55 -3.65
C ILE A 31 -5.29 2.79 -4.70
N SER A 32 -5.25 3.30 -5.91
CA SER A 32 -4.56 2.64 -7.02
C SER A 32 -3.86 3.66 -7.90
N ARG A 33 -2.64 3.30 -8.34
CA ARG A 33 -1.86 4.05 -9.31
C ARG A 33 -1.33 3.09 -10.36
N ALA A 34 -1.13 3.59 -11.57
CA ALA A 34 -0.59 2.81 -12.67
C ALA A 34 0.35 3.65 -13.52
N THR A 35 1.35 3.00 -14.10
CA THR A 35 2.29 3.61 -15.04
C THR A 35 2.62 2.63 -16.16
N ASN A 36 2.92 3.16 -17.34
CA ASN A 36 3.41 2.36 -18.45
C ASN A 36 4.93 2.27 -18.39
N VAL A 37 5.45 1.05 -18.52
CA VAL A 37 6.87 0.72 -18.43
C VAL A 37 7.28 0.00 -19.70
N LEU A 38 8.39 0.42 -20.31
CA LEU A 38 8.99 -0.24 -21.48
C LEU A 38 9.90 -1.38 -21.03
N ALA A 39 9.28 -2.39 -20.42
CA ALA A 39 9.98 -3.57 -19.87
C ALA A 39 9.07 -4.80 -19.95
N THR A 40 9.66 -5.96 -19.73
CA THR A 40 8.93 -7.22 -19.58
C THR A 40 8.37 -7.35 -18.16
N PRO A 41 7.32 -8.18 -17.96
CA PRO A 41 6.85 -8.47 -16.59
C PRO A 41 7.97 -9.01 -15.68
N THR A 42 8.90 -9.81 -16.23
CA THR A 42 10.00 -10.40 -15.46
C THR A 42 10.94 -9.34 -14.87
N GLU A 43 11.28 -8.31 -15.65
CA GLU A 43 12.14 -7.20 -15.20
C GLU A 43 11.47 -6.41 -14.07
N VAL A 44 10.16 -6.20 -14.14
CA VAL A 44 9.40 -5.55 -13.06
C VAL A 44 9.34 -6.44 -11.81
N TRP A 45 9.07 -7.74 -11.98
CA TRP A 45 8.99 -8.67 -10.85
C TRP A 45 10.33 -8.85 -10.14
N GLN A 46 11.46 -8.73 -10.81
CA GLN A 46 12.78 -8.72 -10.16
C GLN A 46 12.88 -7.64 -9.09
N GLN A 47 12.27 -6.47 -9.31
CA GLN A 47 12.29 -5.36 -8.36
C GLN A 47 11.25 -5.53 -7.23
N VAL A 48 10.12 -6.16 -7.52
CA VAL A 48 9.00 -6.28 -6.57
C VAL A 48 9.13 -7.52 -5.69
N ASP A 49 9.56 -8.66 -6.24
CA ASP A 49 9.58 -9.97 -5.57
C ASP A 49 10.57 -10.04 -4.41
N ASP A 50 11.67 -9.30 -4.49
CA ASP A 50 12.66 -9.26 -3.42
C ASP A 50 12.40 -8.08 -2.49
N MET A 51 11.96 -8.36 -1.27
CA MET A 51 11.73 -7.32 -0.27
C MET A 51 13.00 -6.55 0.12
N HIS A 52 14.22 -7.07 -0.15
CA HIS A 52 15.46 -6.33 0.05
C HIS A 52 15.53 -5.12 -0.89
N GLU A 53 15.04 -5.27 -2.12
CA GLU A 53 15.04 -4.22 -3.15
C GLU A 53 14.01 -3.11 -2.87
N TRP A 54 13.02 -3.34 -2.00
CA TRP A 54 11.98 -2.36 -1.72
C TRP A 54 12.50 -1.02 -1.19
N ARG A 55 13.65 -1.01 -0.55
CA ARG A 55 14.29 0.24 -0.09
C ARG A 55 14.77 1.12 -1.24
N ASN A 56 15.08 0.52 -2.39
CA ASN A 56 15.65 1.21 -3.54
C ASN A 56 14.58 1.96 -4.34
N TRP A 57 13.36 1.42 -4.39
CA TRP A 57 12.30 2.01 -5.19
C TRP A 57 11.08 2.49 -4.38
N ASN A 58 10.80 1.93 -3.21
CA ASN A 58 9.58 2.20 -2.48
C ASN A 58 9.75 3.34 -1.45
N PRO A 59 9.13 4.52 -1.66
CA PRO A 59 9.28 5.69 -0.80
C PRO A 59 8.83 5.48 0.65
N PHE A 60 8.02 4.45 0.92
CA PHE A 60 7.63 4.11 2.30
C PHE A 60 8.81 3.57 3.12
N PHE A 61 9.88 3.11 2.48
CA PHE A 61 11.05 2.49 3.12
C PHE A 61 12.37 3.25 2.89
N SER A 62 12.40 4.24 1.99
CA SER A 62 13.63 4.97 1.60
C SER A 62 14.32 5.69 2.77
N GLY A 63 13.57 6.12 3.79
CA GLY A 63 14.11 6.78 4.98
C GLY A 63 14.36 5.86 6.19
N VAL A 64 14.15 4.54 6.03
CA VAL A 64 14.28 3.59 7.13
C VAL A 64 15.72 3.07 7.21
N SER A 65 16.34 3.18 8.40
CA SER A 65 17.67 2.61 8.63
C SER A 65 17.65 1.08 8.50
N PRO A 66 18.68 0.46 7.88
CA PRO A 66 18.75 -0.99 7.65
C PRO A 66 18.59 -1.83 8.93
N ASP A 67 19.10 -1.35 10.05
CA ASP A 67 19.04 -1.98 11.37
C ASP A 67 17.61 -2.09 11.94
N LYS A 68 16.66 -1.32 11.38
CA LYS A 68 15.24 -1.35 11.75
C LYS A 68 14.40 -2.27 10.88
N ILE A 69 15.01 -2.92 9.90
CA ILE A 69 14.34 -3.85 9.00
C ILE A 69 14.84 -5.26 9.31
N ASN A 70 13.93 -6.14 9.70
CA ASN A 70 14.21 -7.54 9.94
C ASN A 70 13.48 -8.38 8.88
N TYR A 71 14.23 -9.25 8.22
CA TYR A 71 13.68 -10.19 7.25
C TYR A 71 13.60 -11.58 7.87
N SER A 72 12.57 -12.34 7.53
CA SER A 72 12.37 -13.72 7.97
C SER A 72 11.69 -14.56 6.90
N ASP A 73 11.65 -15.88 7.12
CA ASP A 73 10.98 -16.85 6.24
C ASP A 73 11.48 -16.78 4.79
N THR A 74 12.77 -17.01 4.61
CA THR A 74 13.41 -16.96 3.29
C THR A 74 13.07 -18.18 2.45
N VAL A 75 12.58 -17.96 1.23
CA VAL A 75 12.33 -18.99 0.21
C VAL A 75 13.11 -18.64 -1.05
N ASN A 76 13.92 -19.58 -1.54
CA ASN A 76 14.79 -19.38 -2.72
C ASN A 76 15.67 -18.13 -2.63
N GLY A 77 16.17 -17.81 -1.42
CA GLY A 77 17.03 -16.65 -1.18
C GLY A 77 16.27 -15.31 -1.03
N LYS A 78 14.96 -15.29 -1.23
CA LYS A 78 14.12 -14.08 -1.11
C LYS A 78 13.30 -14.12 0.19
N PRO A 79 13.25 -13.03 0.96
CA PRO A 79 12.45 -12.98 2.18
C PRO A 79 10.95 -13.00 1.85
N GLN A 80 10.21 -13.77 2.64
CA GLN A 80 8.73 -13.84 2.57
C GLN A 80 8.07 -12.86 3.54
N THR A 81 8.80 -12.46 4.57
CA THR A 81 8.32 -11.54 5.60
C THR A 81 9.37 -10.47 5.87
N MET A 82 8.92 -9.24 5.97
CA MET A 82 9.69 -8.06 6.36
C MET A 82 9.01 -7.36 7.54
N ASN A 83 9.77 -7.12 8.61
CA ASN A 83 9.29 -6.38 9.78
C ASN A 83 10.00 -5.02 9.86
N VAL A 84 9.24 -3.94 9.86
CA VAL A 84 9.75 -2.57 9.87
C VAL A 84 8.99 -1.75 10.89
N SER A 85 9.69 -1.25 11.91
CA SER A 85 9.10 -0.35 12.92
C SER A 85 7.77 -0.83 13.52
N GLY A 86 7.67 -2.15 13.80
CA GLY A 86 6.47 -2.77 14.35
C GLY A 86 5.35 -3.06 13.35
N THR A 87 5.60 -2.86 12.04
CA THR A 87 4.72 -3.29 10.97
C THR A 87 5.30 -4.54 10.34
N SER A 88 4.52 -5.61 10.26
CA SER A 88 4.87 -6.84 9.54
C SER A 88 4.27 -6.80 8.13
N ILE A 89 5.08 -7.14 7.14
CA ILE A 89 4.68 -7.25 5.74
C ILE A 89 5.02 -8.66 5.29
N GLN A 90 4.04 -9.38 4.78
CA GLN A 90 4.20 -10.77 4.38
C GLN A 90 3.56 -10.99 3.01
N TRP A 91 4.23 -11.77 2.16
CA TRP A 91 3.62 -12.23 0.93
C TRP A 91 2.42 -13.12 1.24
N LYS A 92 1.26 -12.78 0.65
CA LYS A 92 0.03 -13.56 0.72
C LYS A 92 -0.13 -14.45 -0.50
N GLU A 93 0.15 -13.89 -1.67
CA GLU A 93 -0.07 -14.54 -2.94
C GLU A 93 0.88 -13.96 -4.00
N MET A 94 1.50 -14.83 -4.77
CA MET A 94 2.37 -14.47 -5.90
C MET A 94 1.89 -15.25 -7.12
N LYS A 95 1.13 -14.57 -7.99
CA LYS A 95 0.66 -15.07 -9.27
C LYS A 95 1.53 -14.51 -10.40
N ARG A 96 1.39 -15.08 -11.60
CA ARG A 96 2.16 -14.67 -12.77
C ARG A 96 2.00 -13.17 -13.13
N ASP A 97 0.82 -12.62 -12.92
CA ASP A 97 0.43 -11.26 -13.29
C ASP A 97 0.08 -10.35 -12.09
N GLU A 98 0.02 -10.91 -10.88
CA GLU A 98 -0.36 -10.17 -9.68
C GLU A 98 0.31 -10.72 -8.42
N HIS A 99 0.95 -9.85 -7.67
CA HIS A 99 1.55 -10.17 -6.37
C HIS A 99 0.87 -9.37 -5.27
N ILE A 100 0.52 -10.04 -4.18
CA ILE A 100 -0.22 -9.45 -3.05
C ILE A 100 0.56 -9.70 -1.76
N ALA A 101 0.88 -8.63 -1.04
CA ALA A 101 1.39 -8.68 0.32
C ALA A 101 0.34 -8.18 1.32
N ILE A 102 0.37 -8.72 2.53
CA ILE A 102 -0.40 -8.22 3.67
C ILE A 102 0.54 -7.39 4.54
N MET A 103 0.14 -6.16 4.79
CA MET A 103 0.79 -5.27 5.75
C MET A 103 -0.04 -5.24 7.02
N GLN A 104 0.56 -5.62 8.15
CA GLN A 104 -0.11 -5.71 9.43
C GLN A 104 0.63 -4.92 10.51
N LYS A 105 -0.10 -4.02 11.16
CA LYS A 105 0.37 -3.23 12.30
C LYS A 105 -0.52 -3.50 13.50
N PRO A 106 0.03 -3.70 14.71
CA PRO A 106 -0.77 -3.90 15.91
C PRO A 106 -1.80 -2.79 16.12
N GLY A 107 -3.05 -3.17 16.41
CA GLY A 107 -4.17 -2.23 16.60
C GLY A 107 -4.87 -1.75 15.33
N PHE A 108 -4.33 -2.02 14.15
CA PHE A 108 -4.93 -1.67 12.86
C PHE A 108 -5.43 -2.92 12.11
N ARG A 109 -6.37 -2.73 11.19
CA ARG A 109 -6.75 -3.80 10.27
C ARG A 109 -5.64 -4.03 9.25
N PRO A 110 -5.45 -5.28 8.79
CA PRO A 110 -4.51 -5.58 7.72
C PRO A 110 -4.83 -4.78 6.46
N ILE A 111 -3.79 -4.27 5.81
CA ILE A 111 -3.86 -3.59 4.51
C ILE A 111 -3.35 -4.56 3.46
N LEU A 112 -4.14 -4.78 2.41
CA LEU A 112 -3.64 -5.52 1.25
C LEU A 112 -2.87 -4.55 0.35
N ASN A 113 -1.68 -4.95 -0.04
CA ASN A 113 -0.79 -4.19 -0.89
C ASN A 113 -0.47 -5.06 -2.11
N GLY A 114 -0.95 -4.66 -3.28
CA GLY A 114 -0.88 -5.49 -4.48
C GLY A 114 -0.26 -4.77 -5.67
N TRP A 115 0.47 -5.54 -6.47
CA TRP A 115 1.06 -5.10 -7.74
C TRP A 115 0.55 -6.00 -8.85
N LYS A 116 0.21 -5.40 -9.98
CA LYS A 116 -0.31 -6.10 -11.15
C LYS A 116 0.41 -5.64 -12.41
N CYS A 117 0.88 -6.59 -13.21
CA CYS A 117 1.42 -6.34 -14.54
C CYS A 117 0.38 -6.68 -15.61
N ILE A 118 0.04 -5.71 -16.45
CA ILE A 118 -0.94 -5.86 -17.53
C ILE A 118 -0.19 -5.74 -18.85
N SER A 119 -0.06 -6.85 -19.58
CA SER A 119 0.57 -6.87 -20.90
C SER A 119 -0.44 -6.46 -21.97
N HIS A 120 0.02 -5.69 -22.95
CA HIS A 120 -0.79 -5.25 -24.07
C HIS A 120 -0.36 -6.00 -25.35
N THR A 121 -1.33 -6.55 -26.06
CA THR A 121 -1.07 -7.25 -27.32
C THR A 121 -0.49 -6.31 -28.36
N GLY A 122 0.68 -6.64 -28.91
CA GLY A 122 1.35 -5.83 -29.95
C GLY A 122 2.11 -4.61 -29.42
N SER A 123 2.36 -4.54 -28.11
CA SER A 123 3.17 -3.48 -27.52
C SER A 123 4.35 -4.08 -26.72
N ASP A 124 5.51 -3.44 -26.81
CA ASP A 124 6.69 -3.75 -25.99
C ASP A 124 6.59 -3.15 -24.59
N SER A 125 5.49 -2.48 -24.27
CA SER A 125 5.23 -1.89 -22.95
C SER A 125 4.18 -2.66 -22.18
N ILE A 126 4.31 -2.64 -20.87
CA ILE A 126 3.34 -3.17 -19.93
C ILE A 126 2.81 -2.04 -19.04
N THR A 127 1.60 -2.20 -18.53
CA THR A 127 1.09 -1.32 -17.47
C THR A 127 1.34 -1.99 -16.13
N VAL A 128 2.08 -1.31 -15.27
CA VAL A 128 2.28 -1.73 -13.87
C VAL A 128 1.32 -0.94 -13.00
N GLN A 129 0.43 -1.65 -12.32
CA GLN A 129 -0.52 -1.10 -11.37
C GLN A 129 -0.10 -1.46 -9.95
N TRP A 130 -0.08 -0.49 -9.07
CA TRP A 130 0.07 -0.67 -7.62
C TRP A 130 -1.21 -0.25 -6.94
N TYR A 131 -1.78 -1.09 -6.06
CA TYR A 131 -2.98 -0.78 -5.30
C TYR A 131 -2.84 -1.14 -3.82
N MET A 132 -3.55 -0.41 -2.99
CA MET A 132 -3.64 -0.67 -1.55
C MET A 132 -5.12 -0.71 -1.16
N ASP A 133 -5.54 -1.80 -0.50
CA ASP A 133 -6.91 -2.01 -0.02
C ASP A 133 -6.99 -1.83 1.49
N PHE A 134 -7.82 -0.90 1.89
CA PHE A 134 -8.07 -0.57 3.29
C PHE A 134 -9.47 -1.00 3.67
N HIS A 135 -9.58 -1.79 4.74
CA HIS A 135 -10.86 -2.18 5.33
C HIS A 135 -11.06 -1.43 6.63
N LEU A 136 -12.01 -0.49 6.65
CA LEU A 136 -12.28 0.38 7.79
C LEU A 136 -13.26 -0.27 8.78
N ARG A 137 -13.13 0.09 10.05
CA ARG A 137 -14.14 -0.21 11.07
C ARG A 137 -15.27 0.82 10.97
N TRP A 138 -16.31 0.63 11.79
CA TRP A 138 -17.44 1.56 11.86
C TRP A 138 -17.10 2.88 12.58
N TYR A 139 -15.96 2.98 13.23
CA TYR A 139 -15.57 4.15 14.04
C TYR A 139 -15.53 5.43 13.21
N PRO A 140 -16.21 6.53 13.66
CA PRO A 140 -16.24 7.79 12.92
C PRO A 140 -14.84 8.34 12.60
N TRP A 141 -13.92 8.32 13.57
CA TRP A 141 -12.54 8.84 13.38
C TRP A 141 -11.76 8.05 12.33
N GLU A 142 -11.95 6.74 12.23
CA GLU A 142 -11.30 5.92 11.20
C GLU A 142 -11.85 6.23 9.81
N LYS A 143 -13.16 6.43 9.73
CA LYS A 143 -13.86 6.83 8.50
C LYS A 143 -13.41 8.22 8.01
N PHE A 144 -13.40 9.21 8.88
CA PHE A 144 -12.95 10.55 8.50
C PHE A 144 -11.46 10.61 8.17
N SER A 145 -10.59 9.88 8.90
CA SER A 145 -9.17 9.83 8.56
C SER A 145 -8.92 9.23 7.18
N SER A 146 -9.77 8.32 6.72
CA SER A 146 -9.63 7.69 5.41
C SER A 146 -9.81 8.66 4.23
N LEU A 147 -10.46 9.81 4.42
CA LEU A 147 -10.55 10.85 3.40
C LEU A 147 -9.19 11.45 3.03
N LEU A 148 -8.20 11.31 3.91
CA LEU A 148 -6.83 11.78 3.69
C LEU A 148 -5.92 10.72 3.07
N PHE A 149 -6.40 9.47 2.91
CA PHE A 149 -5.56 8.37 2.43
C PHE A 149 -5.05 8.61 1.01
N GLU A 150 -5.89 9.14 0.14
CA GLU A 150 -5.53 9.48 -1.24
C GLU A 150 -4.33 10.44 -1.28
N GLN A 151 -4.37 11.50 -0.47
CA GLN A 151 -3.29 12.50 -0.38
C GLN A 151 -2.03 11.93 0.29
N SER A 152 -2.18 10.98 1.21
CA SER A 152 -1.06 10.41 1.97
C SER A 152 -0.33 9.31 1.22
N TYR A 153 -1.07 8.46 0.50
CA TYR A 153 -0.53 7.27 -0.16
C TYR A 153 -0.32 7.47 -1.66
N GLY A 154 -1.23 8.19 -2.34
CA GLY A 154 -1.19 8.38 -3.80
C GLY A 154 0.14 8.90 -4.33
N PRO A 155 0.67 10.04 -3.85
CA PRO A 155 1.95 10.57 -4.33
C PRO A 155 3.12 9.63 -4.13
N LYS A 156 3.19 8.93 -2.99
CA LYS A 156 4.25 7.94 -2.73
C LYS A 156 4.16 6.72 -3.64
N MET A 157 2.94 6.29 -3.96
CA MET A 157 2.74 5.19 -4.92
C MET A 157 3.16 5.60 -6.34
N GLU A 158 2.87 6.82 -6.75
CA GLU A 158 3.32 7.38 -8.03
C GLU A 158 4.85 7.47 -8.11
N GLU A 159 5.49 7.98 -7.06
CA GLU A 159 6.94 8.06 -6.95
C GLU A 159 7.57 6.65 -7.01
N GLY A 160 7.04 5.69 -6.23
CA GLY A 160 7.52 4.31 -6.24
C GLY A 160 7.38 3.63 -7.59
N LEU A 161 6.25 3.80 -8.27
CA LEU A 161 6.06 3.30 -9.64
C LEU A 161 7.02 3.96 -10.63
N GLY A 162 7.29 5.25 -10.48
CA GLY A 162 8.30 5.97 -11.26
C GLY A 162 9.71 5.42 -11.06
N ASN A 163 10.04 5.01 -9.83
CA ASN A 163 11.32 4.39 -9.52
C ASN A 163 11.43 2.96 -10.11
N ILE A 164 10.39 2.13 -9.97
CA ILE A 164 10.32 0.81 -10.61
C ILE A 164 10.49 0.94 -12.13
N LYS A 165 9.81 1.91 -12.75
CA LYS A 165 9.94 2.19 -14.17
C LYS A 165 11.37 2.47 -14.57
N LYS A 166 12.05 3.38 -13.87
CA LYS A 166 13.45 3.74 -14.16
C LYS A 166 14.38 2.53 -14.03
N MET A 167 14.20 1.71 -13.00
CA MET A 167 15.04 0.52 -12.76
C MET A 167 14.81 -0.54 -13.83
N ALA A 168 13.57 -0.90 -14.12
CA ALA A 168 13.25 -1.92 -15.12
C ALA A 168 13.64 -1.50 -16.55
N GLU A 169 13.52 -0.22 -16.91
CA GLU A 169 13.95 0.29 -18.21
C GLU A 169 15.49 0.39 -18.34
N ALA A 170 16.21 0.63 -17.22
CA ALA A 170 17.67 0.63 -17.20
C ALA A 170 18.24 -0.79 -17.40
N ASP A 171 17.63 -1.79 -16.77
CA ASP A 171 18.04 -3.19 -16.92
C ASP A 171 17.93 -3.64 -18.39
N ARG A 172 16.86 -3.26 -19.09
CA ARG A 172 16.69 -3.54 -20.52
C ARG A 172 17.80 -2.96 -21.40
N THR A 173 18.27 -1.73 -21.10
CA THR A 173 19.32 -1.07 -21.89
C THR A 173 20.70 -1.67 -21.68
N SER A 174 20.93 -2.38 -20.57
CA SER A 174 22.21 -3.03 -20.27
C SER A 174 22.40 -4.37 -20.98
N PHE A 175 21.32 -4.96 -21.53
CA PHE A 175 21.33 -6.25 -22.26
C PHE A 175 21.31 -6.10 -23.79
N ASN A 176 21.26 -4.88 -24.35
CA ASN A 176 21.36 -4.57 -25.77
C ASN A 176 22.73 -3.96 -26.10
#